data_bb8639b78080dc5cd943da5fed85dc84
#
_entry.id   bb8639b78080dc5cd943da5fed85dc84
#
_cell.length_a   1.000
_cell.length_b   1.000
_cell.length_c   1.000
_cell.angle_alpha   90.00
_cell.angle_beta   90.00
_cell.angle_gamma   90.00
#
_symmetry.space_group_name_H-M   'P 1'
#
loop_
_entity.id
_entity.type
_entity.pdbx_description
1 polymer ?
#
loop_
_entity_poly.entity_id
_entity_poly.type
_entity_poly.pdbx_seq_one_letter_code
_entity_poly.pdbx_strand_id
1 'polypeptide(L)'
;MDGKVAGTYVLFTEKPFFSGLQIAVTYIRAKGEKWQGPIPSFAKDELPNTIARLKTKQNLKVVFYGNSIEAGYNTSNLMNTAPYMPTWPELIVSSLRQHYGPQITFSNQAIAGKLASWGLEQVSSKVIPQKPDLVIIGFGMNDGSANIPVDKFRGDIEGIIKAVTAQNPNFEFILIAPMLPNPDAVQ
;
A
#
# COMPACT_ATOMS: atom_id res chain seq x y z
N MET A 1 10.32 4.03 -16.82
CA MET A 1 11.58 4.19 -17.56
C MET A 1 11.24 4.42 -19.02
N ASP A 2 11.12 5.67 -19.41
CA ASP A 2 10.96 6.02 -20.81
C ASP A 2 12.33 6.20 -21.44
N GLY A 3 13.03 5.08 -21.63
CA GLY A 3 14.20 5.07 -22.49
C GLY A 3 13.76 5.24 -23.93
N LYS A 4 13.56 6.47 -24.39
CA LYS A 4 13.47 6.75 -25.83
C LYS A 4 14.81 6.44 -26.46
N VAL A 5 14.98 5.23 -26.95
CA VAL A 5 16.02 4.90 -27.91
C VAL A 5 15.37 4.89 -29.28
N ALA A 6 15.71 5.87 -30.12
CA ALA A 6 15.44 5.94 -31.58
C ALA A 6 14.26 5.06 -32.07
N GLY A 7 13.04 5.45 -31.78
CA GLY A 7 11.82 4.81 -32.31
C GLY A 7 11.37 3.51 -31.64
N THR A 8 12.01 3.08 -30.55
CA THR A 8 11.56 1.93 -29.74
C THR A 8 11.07 2.38 -28.37
N TYR A 9 9.92 1.86 -27.97
CA TYR A 9 9.34 2.09 -26.66
C TYR A 9 9.29 0.78 -25.90
N VAL A 10 9.66 0.80 -24.62
CA VAL A 10 9.28 -0.28 -23.70
C VAL A 10 7.83 -0.05 -23.31
N LEU A 11 6.93 -0.80 -23.94
CA LEU A 11 5.52 -0.77 -23.54
C LEU A 11 5.35 -1.52 -22.23
N PHE A 12 5.04 -0.81 -21.17
CA PHE A 12 4.66 -1.39 -19.90
C PHE A 12 3.24 -1.95 -20.04
N THR A 13 3.10 -3.24 -20.24
CA THR A 13 1.79 -3.91 -20.34
C THR A 13 1.56 -4.80 -19.11
N GLU A 14 0.30 -4.94 -18.74
CA GLU A 14 -0.18 -5.85 -17.70
C GLU A 14 -0.08 -7.32 -18.17
N LYS A 15 1.13 -7.79 -18.44
CA LYS A 15 1.35 -9.14 -18.98
C LYS A 15 2.44 -9.88 -18.19
N PRO A 16 2.37 -11.22 -18.16
CA PRO A 16 3.35 -12.08 -17.47
C PRO A 16 4.81 -11.83 -17.83
N PHE A 17 5.06 -11.29 -19.02
CA PHE A 17 6.42 -11.04 -19.52
C PHE A 17 7.26 -10.19 -18.54
N PHE A 18 6.73 -9.06 -18.05
CA PHE A 18 7.48 -8.21 -17.12
C PHE A 18 7.63 -8.84 -15.74
N SER A 19 6.59 -9.51 -15.26
CA SER A 19 6.64 -10.20 -13.96
C SER A 19 7.61 -11.38 -13.99
N GLY A 20 7.89 -11.95 -15.16
CA GLY A 20 8.87 -13.02 -15.37
C GLY A 20 10.32 -12.50 -15.53
N LEU A 21 10.51 -11.20 -15.75
CA LEU A 21 11.85 -10.61 -15.82
C LEU A 21 12.41 -10.44 -14.42
N GLN A 22 13.35 -11.31 -14.05
CA GLN A 22 14.00 -11.27 -12.75
C GLN A 22 15.40 -10.71 -12.88
N ILE A 23 15.73 -9.74 -12.02
CA ILE A 23 17.08 -9.19 -11.88
C ILE A 23 17.56 -9.53 -10.48
N ALA A 24 18.62 -10.32 -10.39
CA ALA A 24 19.32 -10.59 -9.15
C ALA A 24 20.60 -9.75 -9.09
N VAL A 25 20.76 -8.97 -8.01
CA VAL A 25 21.98 -8.21 -7.75
C VAL A 25 22.62 -8.77 -6.50
N THR A 26 23.82 -9.29 -6.66
CA THR A 26 24.65 -9.76 -5.54
C THR A 26 25.79 -8.79 -5.32
N TYR A 27 25.97 -8.35 -4.10
CA TYR A 27 27.07 -7.46 -3.73
C TYR A 27 27.70 -7.89 -2.39
N ILE A 28 28.97 -7.55 -2.23
CA ILE A 28 29.70 -7.78 -0.97
C ILE A 28 29.80 -6.44 -0.24
N ARG A 29 29.33 -6.43 0.99
CA ARG A 29 29.46 -5.26 1.87
C ARG A 29 30.68 -5.41 2.76
N ALA A 30 31.43 -4.32 2.96
CA ALA A 30 32.55 -4.30 3.89
C ALA A 30 32.08 -4.64 5.31
N LYS A 31 32.90 -5.45 6.03
CA LYS A 31 32.60 -5.79 7.44
C LYS A 31 32.59 -4.52 8.30
N GLY A 32 31.50 -4.29 9.00
CA GLY A 32 31.34 -3.12 9.86
C GLY A 32 30.71 -1.88 9.19
N GLU A 33 30.46 -1.92 7.88
CA GLU A 33 29.70 -0.88 7.21
C GLU A 33 28.28 -0.80 7.81
N LYS A 34 27.86 0.41 8.17
CA LYS A 34 26.55 0.67 8.77
C LYS A 34 25.71 1.51 7.83
N TRP A 35 24.39 1.34 7.93
CA TRP A 35 23.45 2.19 7.25
C TRP A 35 23.65 3.65 7.70
N GLN A 36 23.81 4.56 6.71
CA GLN A 36 24.01 6.01 6.94
C GLN A 36 22.74 6.81 6.67
N GLY A 37 21.71 6.19 6.14
CA GLY A 37 20.43 6.85 5.88
C GLY A 37 19.57 7.02 7.14
N PRO A 38 18.45 7.72 7.04
CA PRO A 38 17.51 7.89 8.14
C PRO A 38 16.96 6.52 8.59
N ILE A 39 16.90 6.34 9.90
CA ILE A 39 16.26 5.18 10.52
C ILE A 39 14.89 5.66 11.01
N PRO A 40 13.77 5.10 10.51
CA PRO A 40 12.45 5.46 10.99
C PRO A 40 12.32 5.24 12.50
N SER A 41 11.70 6.16 13.20
CA SER A 41 11.36 5.99 14.61
C SER A 41 10.30 4.90 14.79
N PHE A 42 10.30 4.26 15.96
CA PHE A 42 9.26 3.30 16.28
C PHE A 42 7.94 4.02 16.60
N ALA A 43 6.91 3.77 15.81
CA ALA A 43 5.62 4.47 15.81
C ALA A 43 4.68 4.07 16.96
N LYS A 44 5.21 3.79 18.16
CA LYS A 44 4.38 3.28 19.27
C LYS A 44 3.34 4.30 19.77
N ASP A 45 3.66 5.57 19.64
CA ASP A 45 2.82 6.66 20.13
C ASP A 45 1.80 7.11 19.07
N GLU A 46 2.04 6.79 17.79
CA GLU A 46 1.12 7.03 16.68
C GLU A 46 0.13 5.88 16.46
N LEU A 47 0.50 4.64 16.87
CA LEU A 47 -0.32 3.43 16.69
C LEU A 47 -0.47 2.66 18.02
N PRO A 48 -0.90 3.31 19.11
CA PRO A 48 -0.88 2.69 20.44
C PRO A 48 -1.76 1.45 20.53
N ASN A 49 -2.95 1.44 19.91
CA ASN A 49 -3.87 0.30 19.96
C ASN A 49 -3.36 -0.88 19.14
N THR A 50 -2.88 -0.63 17.92
CA THR A 50 -2.27 -1.66 17.05
C THR A 50 -1.06 -2.30 17.74
N ILE A 51 -0.16 -1.48 18.28
CA ILE A 51 1.04 -1.97 18.98
C ILE A 51 0.67 -2.75 20.24
N ALA A 52 -0.31 -2.29 21.02
CA ALA A 52 -0.79 -3.02 22.19
C ALA A 52 -1.34 -4.40 21.80
N ARG A 53 -2.21 -4.48 20.78
CA ARG A 53 -2.76 -5.74 20.28
C ARG A 53 -1.67 -6.71 19.79
N LEU A 54 -0.68 -6.22 19.05
CA LEU A 54 0.44 -7.00 18.57
C LEU A 54 1.24 -7.60 19.74
N LYS A 55 1.61 -6.77 20.73
CA LYS A 55 2.37 -7.20 21.90
C LYS A 55 1.62 -8.21 22.77
N THR A 56 0.34 -8.05 22.92
CA THR A 56 -0.52 -8.92 23.76
C THR A 56 -1.13 -10.08 22.97
N LYS A 57 -0.77 -10.22 21.68
CA LYS A 57 -1.29 -11.28 20.78
C LYS A 57 -2.82 -11.31 20.69
N GLN A 58 -3.45 -10.15 20.74
CA GLN A 58 -4.88 -10.01 20.53
C GLN A 58 -5.23 -10.02 19.05
N ASN A 59 -6.50 -10.28 18.74
CA ASN A 59 -6.98 -10.19 17.37
C ASN A 59 -6.74 -8.79 16.79
N LEU A 60 -6.19 -8.74 15.59
CA LEU A 60 -5.94 -7.52 14.84
C LEU A 60 -6.51 -7.68 13.42
N LYS A 61 -7.45 -6.82 13.06
CA LYS A 61 -8.00 -6.76 11.70
C LYS A 61 -7.38 -5.59 10.94
N VAL A 62 -6.61 -5.90 9.91
CA VAL A 62 -6.01 -4.91 9.01
C VAL A 62 -6.84 -4.82 7.72
N VAL A 63 -7.19 -3.62 7.29
CA VAL A 63 -7.84 -3.38 6.01
C VAL A 63 -6.91 -2.54 5.13
N PHE A 64 -6.63 -3.03 3.92
CA PHE A 64 -5.94 -2.25 2.89
C PHE A 64 -6.99 -1.61 1.99
N TYR A 65 -6.85 -0.30 1.77
CA TYR A 65 -7.81 0.48 1.02
C TYR A 65 -7.09 1.49 0.12
N GLY A 66 -7.26 1.35 -1.19
CA GLY A 66 -6.50 2.14 -2.14
C GLY A 66 -6.80 1.77 -3.59
N ASN A 67 -5.80 1.90 -4.41
CA ASN A 67 -5.88 1.70 -5.85
C ASN A 67 -5.15 0.42 -6.32
N SER A 68 -4.61 0.44 -7.54
CA SER A 68 -3.92 -0.71 -8.13
C SER A 68 -2.68 -1.16 -7.35
N ILE A 69 -2.01 -0.25 -6.66
CA ILE A 69 -0.81 -0.55 -5.88
C ILE A 69 -1.17 -1.42 -4.68
N GLU A 70 -2.18 -1.02 -3.92
CA GLU A 70 -2.69 -1.78 -2.77
C GLU A 70 -3.39 -3.07 -3.20
N ALA A 71 -4.04 -3.06 -4.38
CA ALA A 71 -4.61 -4.28 -4.96
C ALA A 71 -3.54 -5.30 -5.38
N GLY A 72 -2.27 -4.87 -5.47
CA GLY A 72 -1.16 -5.71 -5.88
C GLY A 72 -1.08 -5.94 -7.39
N TYR A 73 -1.59 -5.00 -8.18
CA TYR A 73 -1.62 -5.12 -9.63
C TYR A 73 -0.22 -5.39 -10.21
N ASN A 74 -0.13 -6.26 -11.21
CA ASN A 74 1.11 -6.73 -11.84
C ASN A 74 2.07 -7.52 -10.93
N THR A 75 1.65 -7.96 -9.75
CA THR A 75 2.46 -8.94 -9.01
C THR A 75 2.48 -10.28 -9.75
N SER A 76 3.61 -10.98 -9.68
CA SER A 76 3.78 -12.22 -10.44
C SER A 76 2.81 -13.32 -10.00
N ASN A 77 2.36 -13.33 -8.74
CA ASN A 77 1.35 -14.26 -8.28
C ASN A 77 -0.03 -14.01 -8.95
N LEU A 78 -0.48 -12.76 -9.02
CA LEU A 78 -1.73 -12.41 -9.69
C LEU A 78 -1.67 -12.63 -11.21
N MET A 79 -0.48 -12.52 -11.79
CA MET A 79 -0.24 -12.81 -13.21
C MET A 79 -0.01 -14.29 -13.49
N ASN A 80 -0.10 -15.15 -12.47
CA ASN A 80 0.14 -16.58 -12.55
C ASN A 80 1.47 -16.94 -13.24
N THR A 81 2.54 -16.22 -12.88
CA THR A 81 3.88 -16.41 -13.42
C THR A 81 4.93 -16.45 -12.31
N ALA A 82 6.03 -17.17 -12.56
CA ALA A 82 7.16 -17.20 -11.64
C ALA A 82 7.71 -15.76 -11.42
N PRO A 83 8.18 -15.44 -10.20
CA PRO A 83 8.37 -16.26 -9.00
C PRO A 83 7.13 -16.41 -8.11
N TYR A 84 5.92 -16.12 -8.58
CA TYR A 84 4.67 -16.18 -7.82
C TYR A 84 4.70 -15.32 -6.55
N MET A 85 5.34 -14.16 -6.63
CA MET A 85 5.49 -13.25 -5.50
C MET A 85 4.12 -12.74 -5.04
N PRO A 86 3.77 -12.92 -3.77
CA PRO A 86 2.53 -12.38 -3.23
C PRO A 86 2.45 -10.85 -3.33
N THR A 87 1.26 -10.30 -3.18
CA THR A 87 1.07 -8.85 -3.09
C THR A 87 1.74 -8.29 -1.84
N TRP A 88 2.16 -7.03 -1.87
CA TRP A 88 2.79 -6.41 -0.70
C TRP A 88 1.90 -6.39 0.56
N PRO A 89 0.55 -6.26 0.48
CA PRO A 89 -0.32 -6.45 1.63
C PRO A 89 -0.21 -7.84 2.25
N GLU A 90 -0.16 -8.89 1.41
CA GLU A 90 0.03 -10.27 1.87
C GLU A 90 1.39 -10.48 2.53
N LEU A 91 2.45 -9.90 1.96
CA LEU A 91 3.80 -9.97 2.52
C LEU A 91 3.88 -9.31 3.90
N ILE A 92 3.30 -8.11 4.06
CA ILE A 92 3.24 -7.43 5.36
C ILE A 92 2.50 -8.28 6.39
N VAL A 93 1.31 -8.76 6.03
CA VAL A 93 0.51 -9.57 6.98
C VAL A 93 1.21 -10.89 7.31
N SER A 94 1.85 -11.52 6.35
CA SER A 94 2.65 -12.72 6.57
C SER A 94 3.80 -12.46 7.56
N SER A 95 4.53 -11.36 7.39
CA SER A 95 5.59 -10.95 8.29
C SER A 95 5.08 -10.65 9.70
N LEU A 96 3.96 -9.95 9.82
CA LEU A 96 3.33 -9.69 11.12
C LEU A 96 2.89 -10.98 11.80
N ARG A 97 2.28 -11.92 11.07
CA ARG A 97 1.88 -13.22 11.59
C ARG A 97 3.06 -14.05 12.08
N GLN A 98 4.15 -14.01 11.35
CA GLN A 98 5.37 -14.71 11.73
C GLN A 98 5.93 -14.21 13.08
N HIS A 99 5.85 -12.89 13.32
CA HIS A 99 6.39 -12.29 14.54
C HIS A 99 5.42 -12.31 15.73
N TYR A 100 4.14 -12.06 15.47
CA TYR A 100 3.15 -11.78 16.51
C TYR A 100 2.07 -12.86 16.64
N GLY A 101 1.89 -13.71 15.62
CA GLY A 101 0.98 -14.86 15.68
C GLY A 101 -0.16 -14.80 14.64
N PRO A 102 -0.91 -15.90 14.50
CA PRO A 102 -1.91 -16.10 13.44
C PRO A 102 -3.21 -15.32 13.64
N GLN A 103 -3.44 -14.71 14.79
CA GLN A 103 -4.65 -13.92 15.10
C GLN A 103 -4.77 -12.63 14.28
N ILE A 104 -3.75 -12.29 13.48
CA ILE A 104 -3.78 -11.15 12.59
C ILE A 104 -4.52 -11.54 11.31
N THR A 105 -5.62 -10.87 11.05
CA THR A 105 -6.42 -11.06 9.84
C THR A 105 -6.39 -9.81 8.97
N PHE A 106 -6.66 -9.95 7.68
CA PHE A 106 -6.73 -8.80 6.79
C PHE A 106 -7.82 -8.93 5.74
N SER A 107 -8.18 -7.79 5.16
CA SER A 107 -9.03 -7.70 3.99
C SER A 107 -8.44 -6.64 3.05
N ASN A 108 -8.28 -6.97 1.78
CA ASN A 108 -7.87 -6.01 0.77
C ASN A 108 -9.12 -5.51 0.03
N GLN A 109 -9.45 -4.23 0.22
CA GLN A 109 -10.61 -3.56 -0.38
C GLN A 109 -10.17 -2.56 -1.47
N ALA A 110 -8.90 -2.61 -1.86
CA ALA A 110 -8.36 -1.77 -2.92
C ALA A 110 -8.84 -2.21 -4.31
N ILE A 111 -9.06 -1.25 -5.20
CA ILE A 111 -9.48 -1.51 -6.58
C ILE A 111 -8.66 -0.65 -7.53
N ALA A 112 -8.11 -1.28 -8.58
CA ALA A 112 -7.32 -0.61 -9.60
C ALA A 112 -8.08 0.54 -10.26
N GLY A 113 -7.36 1.63 -10.58
CA GLY A 113 -7.90 2.80 -11.29
C GLY A 113 -8.76 3.74 -10.45
N LYS A 114 -8.95 3.48 -9.13
CA LYS A 114 -9.85 4.30 -8.30
C LYS A 114 -9.14 5.52 -7.71
N LEU A 115 -9.92 6.61 -7.59
CA LEU A 115 -9.57 7.86 -6.95
C LEU A 115 -9.96 7.85 -5.46
N ALA A 116 -9.44 8.80 -4.69
CA ALA A 116 -9.84 8.98 -3.30
C ALA A 116 -11.33 9.31 -3.13
N SER A 117 -11.93 10.03 -4.10
CA SER A 117 -13.36 10.31 -4.12
C SER A 117 -14.22 9.04 -4.17
N TRP A 118 -13.83 8.08 -5.01
CA TRP A 118 -14.47 6.75 -5.00
C TRP A 118 -14.28 6.06 -3.64
N GLY A 119 -13.09 6.20 -3.06
CA GLY A 119 -12.81 5.67 -1.72
C GLY A 119 -13.79 6.23 -0.68
N LEU A 120 -14.04 7.55 -0.70
CA LEU A 120 -15.00 8.18 0.18
C LEU A 120 -16.44 7.69 -0.06
N GLU A 121 -16.86 7.57 -1.30
CA GLU A 121 -18.19 7.04 -1.65
C GLU A 121 -18.41 5.61 -1.17
N GLN A 122 -17.37 4.78 -1.23
CA GLN A 122 -17.47 3.35 -0.96
C GLN A 122 -17.04 2.92 0.45
N VAL A 123 -16.52 3.82 1.28
CA VAL A 123 -16.00 3.48 2.61
C VAL A 123 -17.04 2.76 3.48
N SER A 124 -18.31 3.19 3.41
CA SER A 124 -19.41 2.61 4.19
C SER A 124 -19.76 1.17 3.78
N SER A 125 -19.57 0.84 2.50
CA SER A 125 -19.88 -0.50 1.97
C SER A 125 -18.68 -1.45 2.02
N LYS A 126 -17.44 -0.92 1.92
CA LYS A 126 -16.24 -1.74 1.77
C LYS A 126 -15.38 -1.84 3.04
N VAL A 127 -15.18 -0.74 3.74
CA VAL A 127 -14.26 -0.69 4.89
C VAL A 127 -15.00 -0.91 6.21
N ILE A 128 -16.06 -0.16 6.45
CA ILE A 128 -16.81 -0.21 7.72
C ILE A 128 -17.31 -1.63 8.07
N PRO A 129 -17.90 -2.41 7.14
CA PRO A 129 -18.36 -3.77 7.44
C PRO A 129 -17.25 -4.73 7.83
N GLN A 130 -15.99 -4.42 7.49
CA GLN A 130 -14.83 -5.23 7.87
C GLN A 130 -14.48 -5.08 9.35
N LYS A 131 -15.01 -4.06 10.04
CA LYS A 131 -14.70 -3.74 11.45
C LYS A 131 -13.17 -3.67 11.69
N PRO A 132 -12.46 -2.77 10.98
CA PRO A 132 -11.00 -2.71 11.08
C PRO A 132 -10.53 -2.23 12.44
N ASP A 133 -9.37 -2.72 12.86
CA ASP A 133 -8.56 -2.13 13.94
C ASP A 133 -7.53 -1.16 13.33
N LEU A 134 -6.99 -1.50 12.17
CA LEU A 134 -6.03 -0.70 11.40
C LEU A 134 -6.48 -0.61 9.94
N VAL A 135 -6.49 0.59 9.37
CA VAL A 135 -6.71 0.81 7.94
C VAL A 135 -5.46 1.40 7.31
N ILE A 136 -4.94 0.75 6.27
CA ILE A 136 -3.83 1.25 5.46
C ILE A 136 -4.42 1.85 4.19
N ILE A 137 -4.27 3.16 4.02
CA ILE A 137 -4.90 3.93 2.94
C ILE A 137 -3.84 4.37 1.94
N GLY A 138 -3.99 3.99 0.68
CA GLY A 138 -3.04 4.28 -0.39
C GLY A 138 -3.75 4.79 -1.67
N PHE A 139 -4.33 5.99 -1.62
CA PHE A 139 -4.81 6.73 -2.79
C PHE A 139 -3.79 7.80 -3.18
N GLY A 140 -4.01 8.47 -4.32
CA GLY A 140 -3.26 9.65 -4.73
C GLY A 140 -2.57 9.50 -6.09
N MET A 141 -2.15 8.31 -6.51
CA MET A 141 -1.51 8.14 -7.81
C MET A 141 -2.48 8.47 -8.97
N ASN A 142 -3.68 7.90 -8.94
CA ASN A 142 -4.69 8.19 -9.96
C ASN A 142 -5.24 9.61 -9.82
N ASP A 143 -5.33 10.12 -8.59
CA ASP A 143 -5.75 11.49 -8.31
C ASP A 143 -4.76 12.50 -8.93
N GLY A 144 -3.45 12.26 -8.78
CA GLY A 144 -2.42 13.05 -9.42
C GLY A 144 -2.50 12.98 -10.95
N SER A 145 -2.65 11.78 -11.52
CA SER A 145 -2.80 11.60 -12.97
C SER A 145 -4.05 12.26 -13.53
N ALA A 146 -5.11 12.35 -12.74
CA ALA A 146 -6.36 13.01 -13.09
C ALA A 146 -6.38 14.51 -12.76
N ASN A 147 -5.26 15.07 -12.31
CA ASN A 147 -5.13 16.47 -11.90
C ASN A 147 -6.19 16.89 -10.85
N ILE A 148 -6.54 16.01 -9.92
CA ILE A 148 -7.46 16.35 -8.84
C ILE A 148 -6.81 17.40 -7.93
N PRO A 149 -7.49 18.52 -7.63
CA PRO A 149 -6.96 19.54 -6.72
C PRO A 149 -6.58 18.96 -5.36
N VAL A 150 -5.43 19.37 -4.81
CA VAL A 150 -4.89 18.82 -3.55
C VAL A 150 -5.88 18.96 -2.39
N ASP A 151 -6.60 20.06 -2.29
CA ASP A 151 -7.59 20.25 -1.23
C ASP A 151 -8.79 19.31 -1.37
N LYS A 152 -9.21 19.00 -2.61
CA LYS A 152 -10.25 17.98 -2.87
C LYS A 152 -9.75 16.60 -2.45
N PHE A 153 -8.55 16.21 -2.87
CA PHE A 153 -7.93 14.94 -2.47
C PHE A 153 -7.81 14.83 -0.95
N ARG A 154 -7.32 15.89 -0.29
CA ARG A 154 -7.24 15.94 1.17
C ARG A 154 -8.61 15.74 1.82
N GLY A 155 -9.63 16.47 1.36
CA GLY A 155 -10.99 16.35 1.88
C GLY A 155 -11.57 14.94 1.73
N ASP A 156 -11.28 14.25 0.62
CA ASP A 156 -11.71 12.88 0.40
C ASP A 156 -11.04 11.90 1.38
N ILE A 157 -9.73 12.03 1.60
CA ILE A 157 -9.00 11.21 2.59
C ILE A 157 -9.49 11.48 4.02
N GLU A 158 -9.65 12.74 4.40
CA GLU A 158 -10.20 13.12 5.71
C GLU A 158 -11.62 12.58 5.91
N GLY A 159 -12.43 12.60 4.85
CA GLY A 159 -13.78 12.03 4.84
C GLY A 159 -13.78 10.52 5.09
N ILE A 160 -12.86 9.78 4.46
CA ILE A 160 -12.70 8.33 4.68
C ILE A 160 -12.35 8.07 6.16
N ILE A 161 -11.35 8.78 6.69
CA ILE A 161 -10.92 8.63 8.09
C ILE A 161 -12.07 8.93 9.03
N LYS A 162 -12.77 10.05 8.82
CA LYS A 162 -13.91 10.47 9.65
C LYS A 162 -15.04 9.44 9.64
N ALA A 163 -15.34 8.85 8.48
CA ALA A 163 -16.39 7.85 8.36
C ALA A 163 -16.09 6.58 9.17
N VAL A 164 -14.84 6.12 9.15
CA VAL A 164 -14.40 4.94 9.93
C VAL A 164 -14.33 5.27 11.42
N THR A 165 -13.78 6.43 11.78
CA THR A 165 -13.68 6.90 13.20
C THR A 165 -15.07 7.00 13.85
N ALA A 166 -16.08 7.42 13.11
CA ALA A 166 -17.44 7.52 13.61
C ALA A 166 -18.03 6.17 14.05
N GLN A 167 -17.53 5.05 13.49
CA GLN A 167 -17.98 3.70 13.81
C GLN A 167 -17.08 3.01 14.86
N ASN A 168 -15.81 3.34 14.89
CA ASN A 168 -14.83 2.81 15.83
C ASN A 168 -13.81 3.90 16.20
N PRO A 169 -13.97 4.59 17.33
CA PRO A 169 -13.05 5.67 17.72
C PRO A 169 -11.65 5.17 18.10
N ASN A 170 -11.46 3.86 18.27
CA ASN A 170 -10.17 3.25 18.61
C ASN A 170 -9.44 2.69 17.39
N PHE A 171 -9.98 2.84 16.17
CA PHE A 171 -9.28 2.41 15.00
C PHE A 171 -8.07 3.34 14.73
N GLU A 172 -7.09 2.78 14.06
CA GLU A 172 -5.89 3.52 13.66
C GLU A 172 -5.70 3.43 12.15
N PHE A 173 -4.90 4.35 11.61
CA PHE A 173 -4.64 4.35 10.18
C PHE A 173 -3.20 4.67 9.84
N ILE A 174 -2.76 4.17 8.69
CA ILE A 174 -1.50 4.52 8.04
C ILE A 174 -1.83 5.10 6.67
N LEU A 175 -1.37 6.30 6.39
CA LEU A 175 -1.44 6.89 5.06
C LEU A 175 -0.14 6.57 4.30
N ILE A 176 -0.29 5.97 3.13
CA ILE A 176 0.83 5.73 2.22
C ILE A 176 0.86 6.88 1.22
N ALA A 177 1.95 7.65 1.23
CA ALA A 177 2.18 8.69 0.24
C ALA A 177 2.35 8.05 -1.15
N PRO A 178 1.73 8.61 -2.21
CA PRO A 178 1.96 8.15 -3.56
C PRO A 178 3.41 8.38 -3.97
N MET A 179 3.89 7.58 -4.91
CA MET A 179 5.20 7.77 -5.51
C MET A 179 5.26 9.13 -6.22
N LEU A 180 6.42 9.79 -6.14
CA LEU A 180 6.64 11.01 -6.91
C LEU A 180 6.55 10.71 -8.41
N PRO A 181 5.82 11.51 -9.19
CA PRO A 181 5.80 11.37 -10.63
C PRO A 181 7.20 11.65 -11.19
N ASN A 182 7.51 11.04 -12.33
CA ASN A 182 8.70 11.43 -13.09
C ASN A 182 8.51 12.87 -13.59
N PRO A 183 9.34 13.85 -13.19
CA PRO A 183 9.18 15.23 -13.60
C PRO A 183 9.29 15.42 -15.13
N ASP A 184 10.00 14.51 -15.81
CA ASP A 184 10.15 14.55 -17.26
C ASP A 184 8.93 13.96 -18.01
N ALA A 185 8.03 13.29 -17.33
CA ALA A 185 6.81 12.70 -17.87
C ALA A 185 5.57 13.61 -17.72
N VAL A 186 5.69 14.68 -16.96
CA VAL A 186 4.61 15.67 -16.75
C VAL A 186 4.78 16.77 -17.79
N GLN A 187 4.17 16.59 -18.97
CA GLN A 187 3.98 17.64 -19.97
C GLN A 187 2.49 17.94 -20.11
#